data_cacd5bc4251d1c1c6425129c150e42fc
#
_entry.id   cacd5bc4251d1c1c6425129c150e42fc
#
_cell.length_a   1.000
_cell.length_b   1.000
_cell.length_c   1.000
_cell.angle_alpha   90.00
_cell.angle_beta   90.00
_cell.angle_gamma   90.00
#
_symmetry.space_group_name_H-M   'P 1'
#
loop_
_entity.id
_entity.type
_entity.pdbx_description
1 polymer ?
#
loop_
_entity_poly.entity_id
_entity_poly.type
_entity_poly.pdbx_seq_one_letter_code
_entity_poly.pdbx_strand_id
1 'polypeptide(L)'
;MSEKTTILAVAGKGGVGKTSIAANMVRVLTEAYPGKKILAIDADPAVGLSTALGIEVKTTIDDIRKSVVAAAEDGDNKTALELLGEARYQIFDALVEQNGFSFIAVGRPEAAGCYCKINTYLKAVIQILSEQFDYVVIDGEAGIEQINRRVMEKVTHLFLVTDSSKKGTDVIKTIKSVADDLVMSEKTGVIANRLPDKSIVEKMNLGDLQIVAAIESDSNLATFDLNGDNVFFLPKDAAIVEGTRTALKNTGII
;
A
#
# COMPACT_ATOMS: atom_id res chain seq x y z
N MET A 1 -21.32 -4.56 -16.92
CA MET A 1 -21.11 -4.00 -15.56
C MET A 1 -19.61 -4.04 -15.35
N SER A 2 -18.94 -2.89 -15.13
CA SER A 2 -17.51 -2.94 -14.77
C SER A 2 -17.40 -3.68 -13.43
N GLU A 3 -16.53 -4.68 -13.35
CA GLU A 3 -16.20 -5.31 -12.07
C GLU A 3 -15.70 -4.21 -11.12
N LYS A 4 -16.14 -4.25 -9.87
CA LYS A 4 -15.72 -3.28 -8.84
C LYS A 4 -14.23 -3.47 -8.58
N THR A 5 -13.44 -2.40 -8.61
CA THR A 5 -12.01 -2.42 -8.29
C THR A 5 -11.77 -3.10 -6.92
N THR A 6 -10.86 -4.05 -6.88
CA THR A 6 -10.44 -4.70 -5.63
C THR A 6 -9.25 -3.94 -5.05
N ILE A 7 -9.42 -3.36 -3.85
CA ILE A 7 -8.43 -2.50 -3.21
C ILE A 7 -7.89 -3.21 -1.96
N LEU A 8 -6.59 -3.49 -1.96
CA LEU A 8 -5.86 -4.14 -0.90
C LEU A 8 -4.99 -3.11 -0.17
N ALA A 9 -5.18 -2.94 1.13
CA ALA A 9 -4.31 -2.11 1.95
C ALA A 9 -3.50 -2.97 2.91
N VAL A 10 -2.22 -2.67 3.03
CA VAL A 10 -1.30 -3.34 3.96
C VAL A 10 -0.95 -2.36 5.07
N ALA A 11 -1.24 -2.73 6.32
CA ALA A 11 -0.95 -1.93 7.50
C ALA A 11 -0.38 -2.80 8.63
N GLY A 12 0.25 -2.19 9.63
CA GLY A 12 0.83 -2.93 10.75
C GLY A 12 2.00 -2.19 11.39
N LYS A 13 2.57 -2.77 12.43
CA LYS A 13 3.72 -2.21 13.15
C LYS A 13 4.90 -1.92 12.20
N GLY A 14 5.74 -0.92 12.53
CA GLY A 14 6.99 -0.67 11.83
C GLY A 14 7.93 -1.89 11.86
N GLY A 15 8.59 -2.19 10.74
CA GLY A 15 9.61 -3.24 10.65
C GLY A 15 9.10 -4.68 10.50
N VAL A 16 7.80 -4.92 10.40
CA VAL A 16 7.24 -6.28 10.25
C VAL A 16 7.21 -6.80 8.81
N GLY A 17 7.66 -6.01 7.83
CA GLY A 17 7.74 -6.43 6.42
C GLY A 17 6.50 -6.10 5.58
N LYS A 18 5.77 -5.02 5.91
CA LYS A 18 4.60 -4.56 5.13
C LYS A 18 4.93 -4.33 3.65
N THR A 19 5.98 -3.56 3.38
CA THR A 19 6.46 -3.24 2.05
C THR A 19 6.80 -4.49 1.23
N SER A 20 7.51 -5.44 1.84
CA SER A 20 7.86 -6.70 1.18
C SER A 20 6.60 -7.53 0.86
N ILE A 21 5.59 -7.52 1.74
CA ILE A 21 4.29 -8.18 1.50
C ILE A 21 3.53 -7.46 0.39
N ALA A 22 3.43 -6.12 0.44
CA ALA A 22 2.75 -5.34 -0.60
C ALA A 22 3.39 -5.56 -1.98
N ALA A 23 4.73 -5.53 -2.07
CA ALA A 23 5.45 -5.81 -3.31
C ALA A 23 5.19 -7.23 -3.83
N ASN A 24 5.16 -8.23 -2.94
CA ASN A 24 4.82 -9.61 -3.34
C ASN A 24 3.33 -9.78 -3.67
N MET A 25 2.40 -8.98 -3.11
CA MET A 25 1.01 -8.94 -3.57
C MET A 25 0.92 -8.46 -5.02
N VAL A 26 1.63 -7.37 -5.37
CA VAL A 26 1.71 -6.88 -6.77
C VAL A 26 2.22 -7.99 -7.68
N ARG A 27 3.35 -8.63 -7.34
CA ARG A 27 3.91 -9.76 -8.09
C ARG A 27 2.91 -10.90 -8.28
N VAL A 28 2.32 -11.39 -7.19
CA VAL A 28 1.41 -12.54 -7.23
C VAL A 28 0.16 -12.23 -8.05
N LEU A 29 -0.38 -11.01 -7.97
CA LEU A 29 -1.52 -10.59 -8.77
C LEU A 29 -1.15 -10.52 -10.26
N THR A 30 0.02 -9.96 -10.60
CA THR A 30 0.53 -9.90 -11.97
C THR A 30 0.71 -11.31 -12.57
N GLU A 31 1.22 -12.26 -11.77
CA GLU A 31 1.38 -13.66 -12.19
C GLU A 31 0.03 -14.39 -12.32
N ALA A 32 -0.92 -14.13 -11.41
CA ALA A 32 -2.21 -14.83 -11.36
C ALA A 32 -3.18 -14.31 -12.44
N TYR A 33 -3.10 -13.04 -12.77
CA TYR A 33 -4.04 -12.36 -13.66
C TYR A 33 -3.36 -11.61 -14.81
N PRO A 34 -2.72 -12.31 -15.76
CA PRO A 34 -2.12 -11.67 -16.93
C PRO A 34 -3.18 -10.87 -17.71
N GLY A 35 -2.91 -9.60 -17.93
CA GLY A 35 -3.82 -8.69 -18.66
C GLY A 35 -4.81 -7.91 -17.80
N LYS A 36 -4.91 -8.18 -16.49
CA LYS A 36 -5.61 -7.30 -15.56
C LYS A 36 -4.74 -6.09 -15.22
N LYS A 37 -5.39 -4.93 -15.01
CA LYS A 37 -4.70 -3.70 -14.65
C LYS A 37 -4.49 -3.66 -13.14
N ILE A 38 -3.23 -3.58 -12.71
CA ILE A 38 -2.82 -3.56 -11.31
C ILE A 38 -2.13 -2.22 -11.02
N LEU A 39 -2.54 -1.54 -9.95
CA LEU A 39 -1.91 -0.32 -9.46
C LEU A 39 -1.26 -0.58 -8.10
N ALA A 40 0.02 -0.27 -7.98
CA ALA A 40 0.73 -0.21 -6.71
C ALA A 40 0.81 1.24 -6.23
N ILE A 41 0.39 1.51 -4.99
CA ILE A 41 0.45 2.83 -4.37
C ILE A 41 1.39 2.74 -3.16
N ASP A 42 2.48 3.50 -3.20
CA ASP A 42 3.37 3.67 -2.06
C ASP A 42 2.90 4.86 -1.22
N ALA A 43 2.27 4.58 -0.09
CA ALA A 43 1.78 5.57 0.85
C ALA A 43 2.71 5.77 2.06
N ASP A 44 3.85 5.06 2.12
CA ASP A 44 4.88 5.26 3.15
C ASP A 44 5.79 6.44 2.75
N PRO A 45 6.04 7.40 3.66
CA PRO A 45 6.97 8.50 3.40
C PRO A 45 8.40 8.08 3.03
N ALA A 46 8.81 6.85 3.38
CA ALA A 46 10.12 6.32 3.06
C ALA A 46 10.25 5.82 1.60
N VAL A 47 9.11 5.72 0.88
CA VAL A 47 9.06 5.27 -0.53
C VAL A 47 9.79 3.95 -0.77
N GLY A 48 9.58 2.98 0.14
CA GLY A 48 10.30 1.69 0.10
C GLY A 48 9.74 0.71 -0.93
N LEU A 49 8.46 0.84 -1.30
CA LEU A 49 7.80 -0.05 -2.26
C LEU A 49 8.42 0.08 -3.66
N SER A 50 8.84 1.30 -4.05
CA SER A 50 9.52 1.53 -5.32
C SER A 50 10.81 0.73 -5.43
N THR A 51 11.64 0.73 -4.37
CA THR A 51 12.87 -0.07 -4.31
C THR A 51 12.58 -1.55 -4.45
N ALA A 52 11.61 -2.08 -3.65
CA ALA A 52 11.24 -3.49 -3.70
C ALA A 52 10.69 -3.94 -5.06
N LEU A 53 10.09 -3.04 -5.83
CA LEU A 53 9.58 -3.29 -7.19
C LEU A 53 10.58 -2.93 -8.30
N GLY A 54 11.76 -2.39 -7.97
CA GLY A 54 12.78 -1.97 -8.93
C GLY A 54 12.35 -0.77 -9.78
N ILE A 55 11.67 0.21 -9.18
CA ILE A 55 11.09 1.38 -9.85
C ILE A 55 11.87 2.63 -9.48
N GLU A 56 12.20 3.45 -10.49
CA GLU A 56 12.71 4.80 -10.28
C GLU A 56 11.54 5.80 -10.20
N VAL A 57 11.39 6.46 -9.05
CA VAL A 57 10.36 7.47 -8.82
C VAL A 57 10.91 8.84 -9.19
N LYS A 58 10.32 9.51 -10.18
CA LYS A 58 10.70 10.86 -10.60
C LYS A 58 9.91 11.95 -9.89
N THR A 59 8.63 11.71 -9.64
CA THR A 59 7.70 12.68 -9.06
C THR A 59 6.74 11.96 -8.14
N THR A 60 6.52 12.54 -6.95
CA THR A 60 5.53 12.04 -5.99
C THR A 60 4.29 12.93 -5.97
N ILE A 61 3.18 12.44 -5.42
CA ILE A 61 1.97 13.24 -5.19
C ILE A 61 2.28 14.46 -4.31
N ASP A 62 3.21 14.31 -3.33
CA ASP A 62 3.60 15.41 -2.45
C ASP A 62 4.39 16.50 -3.20
N ASP A 63 5.21 16.13 -4.20
CA ASP A 63 5.89 17.12 -5.05
C ASP A 63 4.88 17.92 -5.87
N ILE A 64 3.86 17.26 -6.42
CA ILE A 64 2.74 17.91 -7.11
C ILE A 64 1.99 18.85 -6.16
N ARG A 65 1.72 18.40 -4.94
CA ARG A 65 1.10 19.23 -3.91
C ARG A 65 1.91 20.49 -3.63
N LYS A 66 3.23 20.35 -3.46
CA LYS A 66 4.16 21.49 -3.22
C LYS A 66 4.12 22.49 -4.38
N SER A 67 4.13 22.03 -5.63
CA SER A 67 4.07 22.91 -6.79
C SER A 67 2.76 23.69 -6.86
N VAL A 68 1.63 23.07 -6.58
CA VAL A 68 0.31 23.72 -6.52
C VAL A 68 0.24 24.76 -5.42
N VAL A 69 0.79 24.45 -4.23
CA VAL A 69 0.82 25.39 -3.09
C VAL A 69 1.69 26.59 -3.43
N ALA A 70 2.90 26.39 -3.94
CA ALA A 70 3.81 27.47 -4.32
C ALA A 70 3.18 28.40 -5.36
N ALA A 71 2.57 27.86 -6.42
CA ALA A 71 1.89 28.66 -7.43
C ALA A 71 0.70 29.47 -6.86
N ALA A 72 -0.02 28.93 -5.87
CA ALA A 72 -1.11 29.63 -5.20
C ALA A 72 -0.62 30.74 -4.28
N GLU A 73 0.56 30.61 -3.65
CA GLU A 73 1.16 31.60 -2.76
C GLU A 73 1.86 32.74 -3.54
N ASP A 74 2.47 32.43 -4.69
CA ASP A 74 3.17 33.42 -5.54
C ASP A 74 2.22 34.40 -6.25
N GLY A 75 0.90 34.24 -6.07
CA GLY A 75 -0.10 35.12 -6.69
C GLY A 75 -0.17 34.98 -8.21
N ASP A 76 0.19 33.83 -8.74
CA ASP A 76 0.02 33.51 -10.15
C ASP A 76 -1.44 33.80 -10.55
N ASN A 77 -1.66 34.50 -11.67
CA ASN A 77 -3.01 34.89 -12.14
C ASN A 77 -3.90 33.69 -12.53
N LYS A 78 -3.42 32.46 -12.28
CA LYS A 78 -4.21 31.24 -12.47
C LYS A 78 -5.28 31.10 -11.42
N THR A 79 -6.45 30.75 -11.85
CA THR A 79 -7.56 30.42 -10.93
C THR A 79 -7.24 29.11 -10.17
N ALA A 80 -7.77 28.98 -8.97
CA ALA A 80 -7.64 27.72 -8.20
C ALA A 80 -8.11 26.48 -9.02
N LEU A 81 -9.07 26.67 -9.91
CA LEU A 81 -9.59 25.60 -10.77
C LEU A 81 -8.56 25.15 -11.83
N GLU A 82 -7.82 26.10 -12.41
CA GLU A 82 -6.75 25.79 -13.38
C GLU A 82 -5.60 25.05 -12.72
N LEU A 83 -5.14 25.49 -11.53
CA LEU A 83 -4.10 24.84 -10.75
C LEU A 83 -4.48 23.39 -10.38
N LEU A 84 -5.72 23.18 -9.97
CA LEU A 84 -6.23 21.84 -9.66
C LEU A 84 -6.37 20.98 -10.92
N GLY A 85 -6.74 21.55 -12.06
CA GLY A 85 -6.77 20.86 -13.34
C GLY A 85 -5.37 20.39 -13.77
N GLU A 86 -4.35 21.24 -13.66
CA GLU A 86 -2.95 20.91 -13.92
C GLU A 86 -2.46 19.78 -12.99
N ALA A 87 -2.77 19.86 -11.68
CA ALA A 87 -2.41 18.82 -10.74
C ALA A 87 -2.96 17.44 -11.13
N ARG A 88 -4.16 17.37 -11.69
CA ARG A 88 -4.72 16.11 -12.20
C ARG A 88 -3.86 15.51 -13.31
N TYR A 89 -3.45 16.29 -14.30
CA TYR A 89 -2.56 15.82 -15.37
C TYR A 89 -1.21 15.37 -14.81
N GLN A 90 -0.62 16.14 -13.89
CA GLN A 90 0.64 15.80 -13.24
C GLN A 90 0.57 14.47 -12.48
N ILE A 91 -0.57 14.15 -11.86
CA ILE A 91 -0.76 12.84 -11.18
C ILE A 91 -0.74 11.70 -12.20
N PHE A 92 -1.39 11.87 -13.36
CA PHE A 92 -1.34 10.85 -14.41
C PHE A 92 0.07 10.71 -15.00
N ASP A 93 0.80 11.82 -15.16
CA ASP A 93 2.20 11.82 -15.65
C ASP A 93 3.18 11.23 -14.62
N ALA A 94 2.86 11.30 -13.33
CA ALA A 94 3.65 10.67 -12.25
C ALA A 94 3.47 9.15 -12.17
N LEU A 95 2.48 8.59 -12.90
CA LEU A 95 2.26 7.17 -12.95
C LEU A 95 3.40 6.48 -13.72
N VAL A 96 4.08 5.55 -13.07
CA VAL A 96 5.13 4.74 -13.71
C VAL A 96 4.53 3.44 -14.20
N GLU A 97 4.51 3.24 -15.51
CA GLU A 97 4.04 1.98 -16.11
C GLU A 97 5.16 0.95 -16.14
N GLN A 98 4.86 -0.25 -15.70
CA GLN A 98 5.74 -1.42 -15.71
C GLN A 98 5.07 -2.60 -16.42
N ASN A 99 5.84 -3.64 -16.68
CA ASN A 99 5.34 -4.83 -17.35
C ASN A 99 4.36 -5.59 -16.41
N GLY A 100 3.06 -5.35 -16.60
CA GLY A 100 1.97 -6.00 -15.86
C GLY A 100 1.39 -5.22 -14.68
N PHE A 101 1.95 -4.06 -14.32
CA PHE A 101 1.38 -3.17 -13.30
C PHE A 101 1.81 -1.71 -13.51
N SER A 102 1.10 -0.80 -12.84
CA SER A 102 1.47 0.62 -12.75
C SER A 102 1.78 0.99 -11.30
N PHE A 103 2.57 2.02 -11.09
CA PHE A 103 3.02 2.44 -9.77
C PHE A 103 2.88 3.95 -9.58
N ILE A 104 2.53 4.38 -8.36
CA ILE A 104 2.57 5.79 -7.95
C ILE A 104 3.02 5.92 -6.50
N ALA A 105 3.85 6.94 -6.20
CA ALA A 105 4.29 7.26 -4.84
C ALA A 105 3.56 8.48 -4.29
N VAL A 106 3.07 8.39 -3.06
CA VAL A 106 2.44 9.53 -2.36
C VAL A 106 3.49 10.51 -1.85
N GLY A 107 4.61 10.02 -1.35
CA GLY A 107 5.71 10.83 -0.86
C GLY A 107 5.52 11.35 0.57
N ARG A 108 6.48 12.17 1.04
CA ARG A 108 6.57 12.66 2.42
C ARG A 108 6.03 14.08 2.54
N PRO A 109 5.02 14.34 3.37
CA PRO A 109 4.59 15.71 3.66
C PRO A 109 5.60 16.38 4.58
N GLU A 110 6.28 17.39 4.09
CA GLU A 110 7.29 18.13 4.86
C GLU A 110 6.77 19.41 5.50
N ALA A 111 5.56 19.88 5.19
CA ALA A 111 5.08 21.17 5.66
C ALA A 111 3.94 21.06 6.68
N ALA A 112 4.11 21.73 7.81
CA ALA A 112 3.05 22.07 8.73
C ALA A 112 2.22 23.20 8.10
N GLY A 113 1.15 22.83 7.38
CA GLY A 113 0.19 23.77 6.82
C GLY A 113 -1.12 23.06 6.55
N CYS A 114 -2.23 23.70 6.92
CA CYS A 114 -3.56 23.10 6.70
C CYS A 114 -4.04 23.38 5.27
N TYR A 115 -3.43 22.72 4.29
CA TYR A 115 -3.91 22.73 2.90
C TYR A 115 -4.98 21.63 2.68
N CYS A 116 -5.95 21.57 3.59
CA CYS A 116 -6.98 20.52 3.62
C CYS A 116 -7.72 20.38 2.30
N LYS A 117 -8.01 21.48 1.60
CA LYS A 117 -8.70 21.45 0.30
C LYS A 117 -7.86 20.80 -0.79
N ILE A 118 -6.56 21.10 -0.86
CA ILE A 118 -5.64 20.51 -1.83
C ILE A 118 -5.49 19.01 -1.55
N ASN A 119 -5.26 18.63 -0.30
CA ASN A 119 -5.15 17.22 0.07
C ASN A 119 -6.43 16.43 -0.26
N THR A 120 -7.61 16.99 0.00
CA THR A 120 -8.90 16.37 -0.36
C THR A 120 -9.02 16.19 -1.87
N TYR A 121 -8.62 17.19 -2.65
CA TYR A 121 -8.64 17.09 -4.11
C TYR A 121 -7.68 16.01 -4.64
N LEU A 122 -6.42 16.02 -4.19
CA LEU A 122 -5.44 15.01 -4.62
C LEU A 122 -5.89 13.59 -4.27
N LYS A 123 -6.45 13.39 -3.08
CA LYS A 123 -7.06 12.12 -2.68
C LYS A 123 -8.20 11.71 -3.64
N ALA A 124 -9.08 12.65 -4.00
CA ALA A 124 -10.14 12.36 -4.96
C ALA A 124 -9.61 11.98 -6.34
N VAL A 125 -8.51 12.61 -6.80
CA VAL A 125 -7.86 12.24 -8.07
C VAL A 125 -7.25 10.85 -8.00
N ILE A 126 -6.58 10.49 -6.89
CA ILE A 126 -6.04 9.14 -6.67
C ILE A 126 -7.17 8.11 -6.68
N GLN A 127 -8.31 8.41 -6.08
CA GLN A 127 -9.47 7.55 -6.07
C GLN A 127 -10.03 7.33 -7.49
N ILE A 128 -10.20 8.39 -8.27
CA ILE A 128 -10.64 8.32 -9.68
C ILE A 128 -9.64 7.52 -10.53
N LEU A 129 -8.33 7.76 -10.34
CA LEU A 129 -7.28 6.98 -11.01
C LEU A 129 -7.42 5.50 -10.68
N SER A 130 -7.60 5.17 -9.41
CA SER A 130 -7.70 3.78 -8.93
C SER A 130 -8.88 3.03 -9.55
N GLU A 131 -9.98 3.70 -9.88
CA GLU A 131 -11.15 3.12 -10.55
C GLU A 131 -10.85 2.63 -11.99
N GLN A 132 -9.71 3.03 -12.57
CA GLN A 132 -9.27 2.56 -13.89
C GLN A 132 -8.53 1.21 -13.83
N PHE A 133 -8.34 0.66 -12.62
CA PHE A 133 -7.60 -0.58 -12.36
C PHE A 133 -8.53 -1.66 -11.81
N ASP A 134 -8.21 -2.92 -12.11
CA ASP A 134 -8.92 -4.08 -11.56
C ASP A 134 -8.49 -4.33 -10.11
N TYR A 135 -7.19 -4.15 -9.82
CA TYR A 135 -6.59 -4.33 -8.51
C TYR A 135 -5.75 -3.12 -8.11
N VAL A 136 -5.85 -2.73 -6.85
CA VAL A 136 -5.00 -1.69 -6.25
C VAL A 136 -4.36 -2.26 -4.99
N VAL A 137 -3.03 -2.16 -4.87
CA VAL A 137 -2.27 -2.54 -3.68
C VAL A 137 -1.67 -1.29 -3.06
N ILE A 138 -2.00 -1.04 -1.79
CA ILE A 138 -1.55 0.14 -1.04
C ILE A 138 -0.58 -0.32 0.05
N ASP A 139 0.68 0.09 -0.05
CA ASP A 139 1.65 -0.04 1.05
C ASP A 139 1.48 1.11 2.02
N GLY A 140 0.98 0.82 3.21
CA GLY A 140 0.71 1.81 4.25
C GLY A 140 1.86 1.94 5.25
N GLU A 141 2.00 3.13 5.81
CA GLU A 141 2.82 3.37 7.00
C GLU A 141 2.28 2.58 8.21
N ALA A 142 2.84 2.81 9.40
CA ALA A 142 2.48 2.08 10.63
C ALA A 142 1.01 2.19 11.07
N GLY A 143 0.19 3.07 10.47
CA GLY A 143 -1.22 3.27 10.80
C GLY A 143 -2.12 3.36 9.57
N ILE A 144 -3.40 3.03 9.75
CA ILE A 144 -4.42 3.09 8.69
C ILE A 144 -4.87 4.54 8.40
N GLU A 145 -4.69 5.45 9.36
CA GLU A 145 -5.13 6.85 9.27
C GLU A 145 -4.47 7.60 8.12
N GLN A 146 -3.22 7.27 7.80
CA GLN A 146 -2.50 7.90 6.69
C GLN A 146 -3.10 7.48 5.34
N ILE A 147 -3.48 6.22 5.20
CA ILE A 147 -4.17 5.72 4.02
C ILE A 147 -5.50 6.47 3.88
N ASN A 148 -6.29 6.56 4.96
CA ASN A 148 -7.58 7.27 4.96
C ASN A 148 -7.42 8.75 4.60
N ARG A 149 -6.45 9.43 5.18
CA ARG A 149 -6.24 10.87 4.97
C ARG A 149 -5.74 11.23 3.59
N ARG A 150 -4.92 10.37 2.95
CA ARG A 150 -4.12 10.73 1.77
C ARG A 150 -4.43 9.94 0.51
N VAL A 151 -4.92 8.72 0.66
CA VAL A 151 -5.05 7.79 -0.45
C VAL A 151 -6.52 7.49 -0.71
N MET A 152 -7.20 6.81 0.22
CA MET A 152 -8.57 6.34 0.03
C MET A 152 -9.35 6.33 1.33
N GLU A 153 -10.67 6.53 1.21
CA GLU A 153 -11.59 6.42 2.34
C GLU A 153 -11.94 4.98 2.68
N LYS A 154 -12.02 4.12 1.66
CA LYS A 154 -12.43 2.72 1.81
C LYS A 154 -11.55 1.81 0.98
N VAL A 155 -11.30 0.62 1.53
CA VAL A 155 -10.62 -0.49 0.86
C VAL A 155 -11.48 -1.73 0.92
N THR A 156 -11.32 -2.66 -0.04
CA THR A 156 -12.05 -3.93 0.00
C THR A 156 -11.42 -4.89 1.00
N HIS A 157 -10.09 -4.93 1.06
CA HIS A 157 -9.34 -5.83 1.93
C HIS A 157 -8.26 -5.07 2.72
N LEU A 158 -8.26 -5.24 4.02
CA LEU A 158 -7.22 -4.75 4.93
C LEU A 158 -6.38 -5.93 5.42
N PHE A 159 -5.09 -5.93 5.08
CA PHE A 159 -4.12 -6.89 5.57
C PHE A 159 -3.32 -6.30 6.71
N LEU A 160 -3.50 -6.84 7.90
CA LEU A 160 -2.80 -6.45 9.11
C LEU A 160 -1.55 -7.32 9.28
N VAL A 161 -0.38 -6.74 9.11
CA VAL A 161 0.89 -7.46 9.21
C VAL A 161 1.48 -7.32 10.61
N THR A 162 1.86 -8.45 11.21
CA THR A 162 2.46 -8.50 12.54
C THR A 162 3.58 -9.54 12.61
N ASP A 163 4.48 -9.36 13.57
CA ASP A 163 5.38 -10.40 14.05
C ASP A 163 4.72 -11.18 15.21
N SER A 164 5.39 -12.18 15.77
CA SER A 164 4.89 -12.96 16.91
C SER A 164 4.95 -12.22 18.25
N SER A 165 5.43 -10.97 18.30
CA SER A 165 5.56 -10.23 19.55
C SER A 165 4.20 -9.75 20.06
N LYS A 166 4.06 -9.70 21.41
CA LYS A 166 2.89 -9.10 22.04
C LYS A 166 2.64 -7.67 21.55
N LYS A 167 3.69 -6.86 21.42
CA LYS A 167 3.57 -5.48 20.91
C LYS A 167 3.03 -5.46 19.47
N GLY A 168 3.44 -6.41 18.63
CA GLY A 168 2.92 -6.52 17.25
C GLY A 168 1.43 -6.83 17.25
N THR A 169 0.99 -7.82 18.03
CA THR A 169 -0.43 -8.19 18.12
C THR A 169 -1.30 -7.09 18.73
N ASP A 170 -0.81 -6.35 19.72
CA ASP A 170 -1.55 -5.22 20.30
C ASP A 170 -1.71 -4.07 19.28
N VAL A 171 -0.67 -3.78 18.48
CA VAL A 171 -0.72 -2.73 17.44
C VAL A 171 -1.77 -3.07 16.37
N ILE A 172 -1.81 -4.31 15.87
CA ILE A 172 -2.80 -4.64 14.82
C ILE A 172 -4.23 -4.63 15.34
N LYS A 173 -4.47 -4.94 16.62
CA LYS A 173 -5.78 -4.78 17.25
C LYS A 173 -6.21 -3.31 17.30
N THR A 174 -5.29 -2.41 17.65
CA THR A 174 -5.54 -0.96 17.63
C THR A 174 -5.85 -0.47 16.23
N ILE A 175 -5.06 -0.89 15.22
CA ILE A 175 -5.31 -0.53 13.82
C ILE A 175 -6.69 -1.02 13.37
N LYS A 176 -7.07 -2.25 13.75
CA LYS A 176 -8.39 -2.82 13.43
C LYS A 176 -9.53 -1.99 14.04
N SER A 177 -9.41 -1.62 15.32
CA SER A 177 -10.41 -0.78 15.99
C SER A 177 -10.60 0.56 15.26
N VAL A 178 -9.51 1.23 14.89
CA VAL A 178 -9.56 2.50 14.14
C VAL A 178 -10.18 2.28 12.75
N ALA A 179 -9.83 1.20 12.06
CA ALA A 179 -10.40 0.89 10.75
C ALA A 179 -11.90 0.62 10.83
N ASP A 180 -12.38 -0.01 11.90
CA ASP A 180 -13.80 -0.26 12.12
C ASP A 180 -14.56 1.05 12.42
N ASP A 181 -14.01 1.91 13.27
CA ASP A 181 -14.58 3.21 13.59
C ASP A 181 -14.74 4.09 12.33
N LEU A 182 -13.80 3.98 11.38
CA LEU A 182 -13.82 4.70 10.11
C LEU A 182 -14.62 3.97 9.01
N VAL A 183 -15.10 2.76 9.25
CA VAL A 183 -15.76 1.87 8.25
C VAL A 183 -14.92 1.73 6.97
N MET A 184 -13.60 1.54 7.16
CA MET A 184 -12.63 1.61 6.06
C MET A 184 -12.50 0.33 5.25
N SER A 185 -12.83 -0.86 5.78
CA SER A 185 -12.60 -2.13 5.10
C SER A 185 -13.82 -3.03 5.10
N GLU A 186 -14.01 -3.75 3.98
CA GLU A 186 -15.07 -4.76 3.86
C GLU A 186 -14.62 -6.09 4.50
N LYS A 187 -13.34 -6.45 4.34
CA LYS A 187 -12.73 -7.66 4.90
C LYS A 187 -11.39 -7.33 5.55
N THR A 188 -11.05 -8.02 6.62
CA THR A 188 -9.75 -7.89 7.29
C THR A 188 -9.14 -9.26 7.51
N GLY A 189 -7.82 -9.38 7.23
CA GLY A 189 -7.04 -10.59 7.48
C GLY A 189 -5.69 -10.27 8.10
N VAL A 190 -5.18 -11.16 8.97
CA VAL A 190 -3.86 -11.01 9.59
C VAL A 190 -2.83 -11.85 8.83
N ILE A 191 -1.70 -11.24 8.49
CA ILE A 191 -0.51 -11.93 8.03
C ILE A 191 0.51 -11.90 9.17
N ALA A 192 0.74 -13.06 9.78
CA ALA A 192 1.81 -13.24 10.75
C ALA A 192 3.12 -13.49 9.99
N ASN A 193 4.06 -12.54 10.05
CA ASN A 193 5.28 -12.54 9.25
C ASN A 193 6.54 -12.62 10.12
N ARG A 194 7.65 -13.03 9.52
CA ARG A 194 8.96 -13.19 10.19
C ARG A 194 8.88 -14.13 11.40
N LEU A 195 8.08 -15.17 11.29
CA LEU A 195 7.95 -16.17 12.34
C LEU A 195 9.22 -17.05 12.38
N PRO A 196 9.72 -17.40 13.57
CA PRO A 196 10.74 -18.43 13.68
C PRO A 196 10.21 -19.83 13.33
N ASP A 197 8.91 -20.06 13.57
CA ASP A 197 8.19 -21.30 13.26
C ASP A 197 6.68 -20.99 13.15
N LYS A 198 6.00 -21.62 12.19
CA LYS A 198 4.56 -21.39 11.96
C LYS A 198 3.67 -21.79 13.13
N SER A 199 4.06 -22.78 13.95
CA SER A 199 3.29 -23.21 15.12
C SER A 199 3.11 -22.12 16.18
N ILE A 200 3.94 -21.07 16.15
CA ILE A 200 3.83 -19.94 17.08
C ILE A 200 2.49 -19.22 16.96
N VAL A 201 1.83 -19.28 15.81
CA VAL A 201 0.52 -18.62 15.61
C VAL A 201 -0.54 -19.09 16.61
N GLU A 202 -0.47 -20.36 17.04
CA GLU A 202 -1.39 -20.92 18.04
C GLU A 202 -1.29 -20.23 19.41
N LYS A 203 -0.13 -19.61 19.68
CA LYS A 203 0.16 -18.89 20.94
C LYS A 203 -0.11 -17.38 20.83
N MET A 204 -0.40 -16.88 19.62
CA MET A 204 -0.64 -15.46 19.40
C MET A 204 -2.06 -15.09 19.86
N ASN A 205 -2.17 -14.12 20.77
CA ASN A 205 -3.47 -13.60 21.18
C ASN A 205 -3.95 -12.53 20.19
N LEU A 206 -4.76 -12.93 19.21
CA LEU A 206 -5.29 -12.04 18.17
C LEU A 206 -6.75 -11.63 18.38
N GLY A 207 -7.42 -12.14 19.43
CA GLY A 207 -8.87 -11.95 19.61
C GLY A 207 -9.64 -12.58 18.45
N ASP A 208 -10.56 -11.82 17.85
CA ASP A 208 -11.40 -12.28 16.74
C ASP A 208 -10.75 -12.13 15.36
N LEU A 209 -9.49 -11.68 15.30
CA LEU A 209 -8.76 -11.49 14.04
C LEU A 209 -8.32 -12.85 13.48
N GLN A 210 -8.63 -13.09 12.20
CA GLN A 210 -8.28 -14.32 11.50
C GLN A 210 -6.91 -14.23 10.85
N ILE A 211 -6.05 -15.23 11.08
CA ILE A 211 -4.78 -15.38 10.35
C ILE A 211 -5.08 -15.94 8.96
N VAL A 212 -4.75 -15.17 7.93
CA VAL A 212 -4.88 -15.57 6.52
C VAL A 212 -3.59 -16.13 5.96
N ALA A 213 -2.44 -15.82 6.59
CA ALA A 213 -1.16 -16.46 6.29
C ALA A 213 -0.19 -16.38 7.48
N ALA A 214 0.63 -17.42 7.62
CA ALA A 214 1.78 -17.50 8.53
C ALA A 214 3.05 -17.68 7.72
N ILE A 215 3.97 -16.73 7.82
CA ILE A 215 5.20 -16.64 7.01
C ILE A 215 6.40 -16.70 7.93
N GLU A 216 7.26 -17.68 7.71
CA GLU A 216 8.52 -17.80 8.42
C GLU A 216 9.53 -16.76 7.92
N SER A 217 10.59 -16.56 8.70
CA SER A 217 11.72 -15.72 8.31
C SER A 217 12.35 -16.27 7.01
N ASP A 218 12.52 -15.39 6.03
CA ASP A 218 13.00 -15.76 4.69
C ASP A 218 14.38 -15.14 4.46
N SER A 219 15.41 -16.01 4.35
CA SER A 219 16.79 -15.58 4.13
C SER A 219 17.00 -15.01 2.71
N ASN A 220 16.24 -15.50 1.71
CA ASN A 220 16.31 -14.95 0.36
C ASN A 220 15.82 -13.50 0.37
N LEU A 221 14.64 -13.26 1.01
CA LEU A 221 14.12 -11.91 1.15
C LEU A 221 15.08 -10.99 1.89
N ALA A 222 15.71 -11.46 2.98
CA ALA A 222 16.68 -10.66 3.74
C ALA A 222 17.88 -10.22 2.87
N THR A 223 18.33 -11.08 1.97
CA THR A 223 19.40 -10.76 1.00
C THR A 223 18.92 -9.74 -0.03
N PHE A 224 17.70 -9.90 -0.56
CA PHE A 224 17.09 -8.96 -1.51
C PHE A 224 16.87 -7.59 -0.89
N ASP A 225 16.34 -7.53 0.34
CA ASP A 225 16.15 -6.28 1.08
C ASP A 225 17.50 -5.55 1.32
N LEU A 226 18.57 -6.29 1.63
CA LEU A 226 19.91 -5.74 1.84
C LEU A 226 20.49 -5.13 0.56
N ASN A 227 20.27 -5.78 -0.58
CA ASN A 227 20.81 -5.36 -1.88
C ASN A 227 19.91 -4.32 -2.58
N GLY A 228 18.65 -4.17 -2.15
CA GLY A 228 17.64 -3.40 -2.87
C GLY A 228 17.18 -4.09 -4.16
N ASP A 229 17.20 -5.42 -4.17
CA ASP A 229 16.84 -6.22 -5.35
C ASP A 229 15.31 -6.27 -5.54
N ASN A 230 14.88 -6.36 -6.80
CA ASN A 230 13.48 -6.43 -7.17
C ASN A 230 12.87 -7.79 -6.79
N VAL A 231 11.76 -7.77 -6.02
CA VAL A 231 11.06 -8.97 -5.53
C VAL A 231 10.54 -9.89 -6.65
N PHE A 232 10.38 -9.41 -7.87
CA PHE A 232 10.01 -10.26 -9.01
C PHE A 232 11.07 -11.33 -9.32
N PHE A 233 12.30 -11.15 -8.87
CA PHE A 233 13.39 -12.13 -9.04
C PHE A 233 13.54 -13.10 -7.87
N LEU A 234 12.79 -12.94 -6.77
CA LEU A 234 12.77 -13.92 -5.70
C LEU A 234 12.37 -15.31 -6.23
N PRO A 235 12.93 -16.41 -5.69
CA PRO A 235 12.45 -17.76 -5.99
C PRO A 235 10.93 -17.86 -5.78
N LYS A 236 10.25 -18.64 -6.63
CA LYS A 236 8.78 -18.81 -6.53
C LYS A 236 8.35 -19.52 -5.25
N ASP A 237 9.23 -20.36 -4.70
CA ASP A 237 9.09 -21.10 -3.46
C ASP A 237 9.63 -20.35 -2.23
N ALA A 238 10.05 -19.11 -2.38
CA ALA A 238 10.43 -18.25 -1.25
C ALA A 238 9.25 -18.10 -0.28
N ALA A 239 9.50 -18.23 1.02
CA ALA A 239 8.46 -18.24 2.05
C ALA A 239 7.52 -17.03 1.97
N ILE A 240 8.07 -15.85 1.66
CA ILE A 240 7.29 -14.62 1.50
C ILE A 240 6.36 -14.68 0.28
N VAL A 241 6.79 -15.26 -0.84
CA VAL A 241 5.99 -15.39 -2.07
C VAL A 241 4.84 -16.36 -1.85
N GLU A 242 5.13 -17.56 -1.30
CA GLU A 242 4.11 -18.57 -1.02
C GLU A 242 3.12 -18.12 0.06
N GLY A 243 3.61 -17.46 1.13
CA GLY A 243 2.78 -16.94 2.19
C GLY A 243 1.86 -15.81 1.69
N THR A 244 2.36 -14.91 0.85
CA THR A 244 1.54 -13.86 0.22
C THR A 244 0.48 -14.48 -0.69
N ARG A 245 0.83 -15.48 -1.51
CA ARG A 245 -0.11 -16.22 -2.35
C ARG A 245 -1.20 -16.89 -1.50
N THR A 246 -0.82 -17.49 -0.36
CA THR A 246 -1.75 -18.10 0.59
C THR A 246 -2.72 -17.06 1.17
N ALA A 247 -2.22 -15.88 1.56
CA ALA A 247 -3.06 -14.79 2.06
C ALA A 247 -4.12 -14.36 1.03
N LEU A 248 -3.72 -14.19 -0.23
CA LEU A 248 -4.64 -13.80 -1.30
C LEU A 248 -5.68 -14.89 -1.61
N LYS A 249 -5.29 -16.18 -1.56
CA LYS A 249 -6.24 -17.31 -1.70
C LYS A 249 -7.24 -17.36 -0.55
N ASN A 250 -6.78 -17.28 0.69
CA ASN A 250 -7.64 -17.40 1.88
C ASN A 250 -8.60 -16.22 2.04
N THR A 251 -8.34 -15.11 1.35
CA THR A 251 -9.26 -13.96 1.29
C THR A 251 -10.15 -13.94 0.05
N GLY A 252 -9.97 -14.92 -0.86
CA GLY A 252 -10.79 -15.07 -2.08
C GLY A 252 -10.45 -14.05 -3.17
N ILE A 253 -9.21 -13.57 -3.20
CA ILE A 253 -8.74 -12.62 -4.23
C ILE A 253 -8.19 -13.36 -5.45
N ILE A 254 -7.54 -14.51 -5.24
CA ILE A 254 -7.05 -15.41 -6.32
C ILE A 254 -7.54 -16.82 -6.12
#